data_94955b98c482fd47de92baf76b187546
#
_entry.id   94955b98c482fd47de92baf76b187546
#
_cell.length_a   1.000
_cell.length_b   1.000
_cell.length_c   1.000
_cell.angle_alpha   90.00
_cell.angle_beta   90.00
_cell.angle_gamma   90.00
#
_symmetry.space_group_name_H-M   'P 1'
#
loop_
_entity.id
_entity.type
_entity.pdbx_description
1 polymer ?
#
loop_
_entity_poly.entity_id
_entity_poly.type
_entity_poly.pdbx_seq_one_letter_code
_entity_poly.pdbx_strand_id
1 'polypeptide(L)'
;MASSAQDSDTHAKLLTCGHSDRILKSINRLRKEKKLCDITLKVGDKEFCAHRVILSACSDYFCAMFTGDMEESHKSVVELHGLDSDTMEFILDFVYTESIQVSVENVQALLPAACLLQLTGMWFYSFKLFSICSL
;
A
#
# COMPACT_ATOMS: atom_id res chain seq x y z
N MET A 1 7.66 50.37 12.68
CA MET A 1 6.67 49.48 12.17
C MET A 1 7.25 48.21 11.59
N ALA A 2 7.53 47.32 12.42
CA ALA A 2 8.13 46.04 12.09
C ALA A 2 7.07 44.96 11.87
N SER A 3 5.84 45.34 11.56
CA SER A 3 4.72 44.40 11.51
C SER A 3 4.85 43.35 10.42
N SER A 4 5.42 43.70 9.26
CA SER A 4 5.55 42.75 8.15
C SER A 4 6.60 41.68 8.40
N ALA A 5 7.66 42.01 9.13
CA ALA A 5 8.66 41.04 9.51
C ALA A 5 8.19 40.13 10.62
N GLN A 6 7.31 40.62 11.49
CA GLN A 6 6.75 39.86 12.59
C GLN A 6 5.69 38.87 12.13
N ASP A 7 5.02 39.12 11.02
CA ASP A 7 3.99 38.23 10.49
C ASP A 7 4.55 36.89 10.07
N SER A 8 5.81 36.83 9.59
CA SER A 8 6.46 35.58 9.24
C SER A 8 6.81 34.74 10.48
N ASP A 9 7.00 35.39 11.63
CA ASP A 9 7.34 34.72 12.89
C ASP A 9 6.11 34.23 13.65
N THR A 10 4.89 34.60 13.20
CA THR A 10 3.65 34.17 13.86
C THR A 10 3.18 32.79 13.42
N HIS A 11 3.81 32.24 12.41
CA HIS A 11 3.44 30.93 11.89
C HIS A 11 4.32 29.85 12.54
N ALA A 12 3.69 28.95 13.28
CA ALA A 12 4.38 27.83 13.90
C ALA A 12 3.89 26.53 13.26
N LYS A 13 4.82 25.65 12.94
CA LYS A 13 4.50 24.32 12.44
C LYS A 13 4.45 23.35 13.62
N LEU A 14 3.26 22.83 13.89
CA LEU A 14 3.07 21.83 14.93
C LEU A 14 3.09 20.45 14.31
N LEU A 15 3.94 19.59 14.84
CA LEU A 15 4.04 18.20 14.42
C LEU A 15 3.34 17.32 15.45
N THR A 16 2.30 16.62 15.00
CA THR A 16 1.60 15.65 15.84
C THR A 16 2.19 14.27 15.62
N CYS A 17 2.48 13.56 16.73
CA CYS A 17 2.97 12.18 16.65
C CYS A 17 1.82 11.22 16.34
N GLY A 18 2.06 10.30 15.40
CA GLY A 18 1.16 9.21 15.13
C GLY A 18 -0.08 9.56 14.29
N HIS A 19 -0.13 10.75 13.71
CA HIS A 19 -1.27 11.14 12.87
C HIS A 19 -1.40 10.23 11.65
N SER A 20 -0.30 10.02 10.93
CA SER A 20 -0.29 9.16 9.74
C SER A 20 -0.67 7.73 10.09
N ASP A 21 -0.18 7.24 11.23
CA ASP A 21 -0.49 5.90 11.71
C ASP A 21 -1.98 5.74 12.04
N ARG A 22 -2.57 6.75 12.70
CA ARG A 22 -4.00 6.73 13.02
C ARG A 22 -4.87 6.74 11.75
N ILE A 23 -4.48 7.55 10.75
CA ILE A 23 -5.21 7.59 9.48
C ILE A 23 -5.13 6.22 8.80
N LEU A 24 -3.94 5.64 8.72
CA LEU A 24 -3.76 4.37 8.06
C LEU A 24 -4.54 3.26 8.76
N LYS A 25 -4.53 3.24 10.08
CA LYS A 25 -5.34 2.28 10.86
C LYS A 25 -6.84 2.43 10.60
N SER A 26 -7.32 3.67 10.49
CA SER A 26 -8.71 3.93 10.18
C SER A 26 -9.07 3.48 8.76
N ILE A 27 -8.20 3.72 7.81
CA ILE A 27 -8.38 3.27 6.42
C ILE A 27 -8.41 1.74 6.35
N ASN A 28 -7.54 1.07 7.10
CA ASN A 28 -7.53 -0.38 7.15
C ASN A 28 -8.84 -0.95 7.75
N ARG A 29 -9.37 -0.28 8.77
CA ARG A 29 -10.68 -0.64 9.32
C ARG A 29 -11.77 -0.50 8.26
N LEU A 30 -11.77 0.60 7.52
CA LEU A 30 -12.73 0.80 6.42
C LEU A 30 -12.62 -0.30 5.37
N ARG A 31 -11.41 -0.72 5.03
CA ARG A 31 -11.18 -1.82 4.10
C ARG A 31 -11.81 -3.11 4.62
N LYS A 32 -11.55 -3.46 5.87
CA LYS A 32 -12.07 -4.68 6.47
C LYS A 32 -13.59 -4.68 6.60
N GLU A 33 -14.17 -3.51 6.81
CA GLU A 33 -15.63 -3.33 6.85
C GLU A 33 -16.22 -3.14 5.45
N LYS A 34 -15.41 -3.19 4.39
CA LYS A 34 -15.80 -3.00 3.00
C LYS A 34 -16.47 -1.66 2.75
N LYS A 35 -16.01 -0.63 3.44
CA LYS A 35 -16.53 0.73 3.32
C LYS A 35 -15.62 1.58 2.45
N LEU A 36 -16.23 2.36 1.57
CA LEU A 36 -15.55 3.28 0.66
C LEU A 36 -14.57 2.59 -0.30
N CYS A 37 -14.61 1.27 -0.40
CA CYS A 37 -13.81 0.53 -1.36
C CYS A 37 -14.34 0.80 -2.77
N ASP A 38 -13.45 1.14 -3.68
CA ASP A 38 -13.78 1.47 -5.06
C ASP A 38 -13.14 0.52 -6.06
N ILE A 39 -12.48 -0.52 -5.58
CA ILE A 39 -11.87 -1.55 -6.44
C ILE A 39 -11.93 -2.89 -5.73
N THR A 40 -12.13 -3.94 -6.52
CA THR A 40 -12.01 -5.33 -6.07
C THR A 40 -10.88 -5.98 -6.85
N LEU A 41 -9.94 -6.56 -6.13
CA LEU A 41 -8.83 -7.31 -6.72
C LEU A 41 -9.17 -8.79 -6.66
N LYS A 42 -9.21 -9.43 -7.81
CA LYS A 42 -9.46 -10.87 -7.90
C LYS A 42 -8.14 -11.60 -8.12
N VAL A 43 -7.80 -12.49 -7.19
CA VAL A 43 -6.58 -13.27 -7.25
C VAL A 43 -6.96 -14.73 -7.04
N GLY A 44 -6.92 -15.51 -8.12
CA GLY A 44 -7.40 -16.88 -8.08
C GLY A 44 -8.89 -16.92 -7.74
N ASP A 45 -9.23 -17.64 -6.68
CA ASP A 45 -10.61 -17.78 -6.23
C ASP A 45 -11.04 -16.74 -5.20
N LYS A 46 -10.11 -15.90 -4.76
CA LYS A 46 -10.38 -14.89 -3.73
C LYS A 46 -10.52 -13.50 -4.31
N GLU A 47 -11.38 -12.71 -3.69
CA GLU A 47 -11.58 -11.31 -4.01
C GLU A 47 -11.24 -10.46 -2.80
N PHE A 48 -10.55 -9.34 -3.06
CA PHE A 48 -10.12 -8.41 -2.03
C PHE A 48 -10.65 -7.02 -2.35
N CYS A 49 -11.37 -6.43 -1.40
CA CYS A 49 -11.81 -5.04 -1.52
C CYS A 49 -10.69 -4.10 -1.11
N ALA A 50 -10.50 -3.04 -1.87
CA ALA A 50 -9.42 -2.10 -1.60
C ALA A 50 -9.82 -0.69 -2.07
N HIS A 51 -8.91 0.26 -1.88
CA HIS A 51 -9.10 1.65 -2.27
C HIS A 51 -8.03 2.00 -3.31
N ARG A 52 -8.47 2.48 -4.46
CA ARG A 52 -7.57 2.82 -5.57
C ARG A 52 -6.47 3.79 -5.16
N VAL A 53 -6.83 4.80 -4.38
CA VAL A 53 -5.88 5.84 -3.98
C VAL A 53 -4.77 5.26 -3.10
N ILE A 54 -5.10 4.33 -2.21
CA ILE A 54 -4.12 3.70 -1.33
C ILE A 54 -3.19 2.79 -2.12
N LEU A 55 -3.74 1.97 -3.00
CA LEU A 55 -2.94 1.09 -3.85
C LEU A 55 -2.02 1.90 -4.77
N SER A 56 -2.53 2.97 -5.36
CA SER A 56 -1.73 3.83 -6.24
C SER A 56 -0.61 4.54 -5.50
N ALA A 57 -0.85 4.94 -4.24
CA ALA A 57 0.16 5.61 -3.43
C ALA A 57 1.31 4.66 -3.07
N CYS A 58 1.04 3.36 -2.96
CA CYS A 58 2.03 2.37 -2.54
C CYS A 58 2.64 1.58 -3.69
N SER A 59 2.06 1.63 -4.88
CA SER A 59 2.45 0.77 -6.00
C SER A 59 2.42 1.54 -7.30
N ASP A 60 3.56 1.61 -7.96
CA ASP A 60 3.64 2.23 -9.29
C ASP A 60 2.84 1.44 -10.32
N TYR A 61 2.76 0.13 -10.16
CA TYR A 61 1.96 -0.74 -11.01
C TYR A 61 0.48 -0.36 -10.92
N PHE A 62 -0.07 -0.26 -9.72
CA PHE A 62 -1.45 0.15 -9.53
C PHE A 62 -1.69 1.60 -9.92
N CYS A 63 -0.74 2.48 -9.64
CA CYS A 63 -0.84 3.88 -10.04
C CYS A 63 -1.00 4.00 -11.56
N ALA A 64 -0.16 3.31 -12.32
CA ALA A 64 -0.25 3.32 -13.77
C ALA A 64 -1.57 2.71 -14.26
N MET A 65 -2.01 1.63 -13.63
CA MET A 65 -3.25 0.96 -14.01
C MET A 65 -4.47 1.84 -13.78
N PHE A 66 -4.55 2.53 -12.64
CA PHE A 66 -5.75 3.27 -12.26
C PHE A 66 -5.77 4.72 -12.76
N THR A 67 -4.62 5.29 -13.08
CA THR A 67 -4.54 6.68 -13.59
C THR A 67 -4.33 6.77 -15.09
N GLY A 68 -4.10 5.64 -15.75
CA GLY A 68 -3.92 5.61 -17.19
C GLY A 68 -5.25 5.62 -17.95
N ASP A 69 -5.15 5.71 -19.28
CA ASP A 69 -6.31 5.67 -20.18
C ASP A 69 -6.71 4.23 -20.54
N MET A 70 -6.20 3.24 -19.81
CA MET A 70 -6.48 1.84 -20.04
C MET A 70 -7.86 1.45 -19.54
N GLU A 71 -8.40 0.35 -20.05
CA GLU A 71 -9.71 -0.15 -19.64
C GLU A 71 -9.78 -0.41 -18.13
N GLU A 72 -8.68 -0.87 -17.54
CA GLU A 72 -8.60 -1.21 -16.12
C GLU A 72 -8.88 -0.01 -15.22
N SER A 73 -8.63 1.21 -15.69
CA SER A 73 -8.87 2.42 -14.89
C SER A 73 -10.37 2.63 -14.61
N HIS A 74 -11.25 2.05 -15.41
CA HIS A 74 -12.70 2.19 -15.28
C HIS A 74 -13.39 0.95 -14.72
N LYS A 75 -12.67 -0.15 -14.56
CA LYS A 75 -13.25 -1.39 -14.06
C LYS A 75 -13.32 -1.37 -12.53
N SER A 76 -14.40 -1.93 -12.00
CA SER A 76 -14.56 -2.10 -10.55
C SER A 76 -13.90 -3.39 -10.05
N VAL A 77 -13.61 -4.33 -10.93
CA VAL A 77 -12.93 -5.59 -10.60
C VAL A 77 -11.74 -5.76 -11.53
N VAL A 78 -10.59 -6.00 -10.96
CA VAL A 78 -9.35 -6.27 -11.71
C VAL A 78 -8.82 -7.63 -11.30
N GLU A 79 -8.54 -8.47 -12.28
CA GLU A 79 -7.94 -9.77 -12.03
C GLU A 79 -6.42 -9.66 -12.11
N LEU A 80 -5.74 -10.17 -11.09
CA LEU A 80 -4.28 -10.17 -11.03
C LEU A 80 -3.75 -11.58 -11.25
N HIS A 81 -2.71 -11.67 -12.05
CA HIS A 81 -2.05 -12.93 -12.37
C HIS A 81 -0.60 -12.88 -11.91
N GLY A 82 0.00 -14.03 -11.67
CA GLY A 82 1.40 -14.13 -11.31
C GLY A 82 1.67 -14.14 -9.81
N LEU A 83 0.62 -14.14 -8.98
CA LEU A 83 0.76 -14.29 -7.54
C LEU A 83 -0.45 -15.07 -7.00
N ASP A 84 -0.30 -15.68 -5.85
CA ASP A 84 -1.40 -16.40 -5.21
C ASP A 84 -2.17 -15.51 -4.23
N SER A 85 -3.32 -16.00 -3.79
CA SER A 85 -4.21 -15.23 -2.92
C SER A 85 -3.64 -15.00 -1.53
N ASP A 86 -2.90 -15.96 -0.99
CA ASP A 86 -2.27 -15.81 0.32
C ASP A 86 -1.20 -14.73 0.30
N THR A 87 -0.40 -14.69 -0.77
CA THR A 87 0.61 -13.65 -0.99
C THR A 87 -0.05 -12.28 -1.11
N MET A 88 -1.17 -12.19 -1.84
CA MET A 88 -1.88 -10.93 -1.99
C MET A 88 -2.42 -10.43 -0.64
N GLU A 89 -2.90 -11.32 0.20
CA GLU A 89 -3.38 -10.96 1.53
C GLU A 89 -2.27 -10.35 2.39
N PHE A 90 -1.08 -10.95 2.38
CA PHE A 90 0.08 -10.40 3.08
C PHE A 90 0.48 -9.02 2.54
N ILE A 91 0.44 -8.85 1.21
CA ILE A 91 0.78 -7.58 0.58
C ILE A 91 -0.23 -6.50 0.96
N LEU A 92 -1.52 -6.82 0.96
CA LEU A 92 -2.55 -5.87 1.37
C LEU A 92 -2.39 -5.46 2.83
N ASP A 93 -2.09 -6.41 3.70
CA ASP A 93 -1.82 -6.09 5.09
C ASP A 93 -0.63 -5.14 5.22
N PHE A 94 0.43 -5.35 4.44
CA PHE A 94 1.56 -4.42 4.42
C PHE A 94 1.15 -3.03 3.93
N VAL A 95 0.41 -2.95 2.84
CA VAL A 95 0.00 -1.68 2.25
C VAL A 95 -0.83 -0.86 3.23
N TYR A 96 -1.67 -1.52 4.02
CA TYR A 96 -2.58 -0.83 4.93
C TYR A 96 -2.07 -0.70 6.36
N THR A 97 -0.99 -1.36 6.73
CA THR A 97 -0.50 -1.34 8.12
C THR A 97 0.99 -1.07 8.26
N GLU A 98 1.73 -1.06 7.17
CA GLU A 98 3.20 -0.97 7.14
C GLU A 98 3.89 -2.16 7.81
N SER A 99 3.14 -3.20 8.18
CA SER A 99 3.73 -4.39 8.78
C SER A 99 3.40 -5.61 7.92
N ILE A 100 4.37 -6.52 7.85
CA ILE A 100 4.20 -7.76 7.12
C ILE A 100 4.78 -8.89 7.95
N GLN A 101 4.04 -9.97 8.05
CA GLN A 101 4.53 -11.17 8.71
C GLN A 101 5.28 -12.01 7.69
N VAL A 102 6.57 -12.17 7.93
CA VAL A 102 7.45 -12.89 7.03
C VAL A 102 7.93 -14.16 7.70
N SER A 103 7.83 -15.27 6.99
CA SER A 103 8.39 -16.55 7.39
C SER A 103 9.28 -17.07 6.28
N VAL A 104 10.06 -18.08 6.59
CA VAL A 104 10.87 -18.77 5.59
C VAL A 104 9.98 -19.35 4.48
N GLU A 105 8.75 -19.71 4.84
CA GLU A 105 7.80 -20.33 3.91
C GLU A 105 7.19 -19.35 2.92
N ASN A 106 6.90 -18.10 3.34
CA ASN A 106 6.21 -17.14 2.49
C ASN A 106 7.14 -16.14 1.80
N VAL A 107 8.37 -15.98 2.27
CA VAL A 107 9.29 -14.96 1.75
C VAL A 107 9.59 -15.16 0.26
N GLN A 108 9.70 -16.39 -0.18
CA GLN A 108 10.01 -16.69 -1.58
C GLN A 108 8.88 -16.28 -2.53
N ALA A 109 7.64 -16.32 -2.06
CA ALA A 109 6.50 -15.86 -2.83
C ALA A 109 6.31 -14.34 -2.73
N LEU A 110 6.64 -13.74 -1.60
CA LEU A 110 6.48 -12.30 -1.37
C LEU A 110 7.43 -11.46 -2.22
N LEU A 111 8.67 -11.88 -2.39
CA LEU A 111 9.66 -11.10 -3.14
C LEU A 111 9.27 -10.91 -4.62
N PRO A 112 8.94 -11.97 -5.37
CA PRO A 112 8.52 -11.78 -6.76
C PRO A 112 7.22 -10.96 -6.88
N ALA A 113 6.28 -11.15 -5.96
CA ALA A 113 5.02 -10.43 -5.97
C ALA A 113 5.23 -8.93 -5.69
N ALA A 114 6.11 -8.59 -4.76
CA ALA A 114 6.46 -7.22 -4.47
C ALA A 114 7.11 -6.54 -5.68
N CYS A 115 7.96 -7.26 -6.41
CA CYS A 115 8.55 -6.77 -7.64
C CYS A 115 7.51 -6.62 -8.75
N LEU A 116 6.61 -7.58 -8.89
CA LEU A 116 5.54 -7.54 -9.88
C LEU A 116 4.64 -6.31 -9.67
N LEU A 117 4.28 -6.03 -8.44
CA LEU A 117 3.42 -4.92 -8.08
C LEU A 117 4.17 -3.61 -7.88
N GLN A 118 5.48 -3.60 -8.03
CA GLN A 118 6.33 -2.40 -7.90
C GLN A 118 5.99 -1.62 -6.63
N LEU A 119 6.01 -2.32 -5.49
CA LEU A 119 5.69 -1.71 -4.20
C LEU A 119 6.81 -0.81 -3.73
N THR A 120 6.49 0.45 -3.49
CA THR A 120 7.45 1.42 -2.95
C THR A 120 7.76 1.07 -1.50
N GLY A 121 9.03 1.13 -1.13
CA GLY A 121 9.47 0.83 0.23
C GLY A 121 9.79 -0.63 0.50
N MET A 122 9.23 -1.57 -0.27
CA MET A 122 9.54 -2.99 -0.06
C MET A 122 10.93 -3.38 -0.51
N TRP A 123 11.57 -2.60 -1.36
CA TRP A 123 12.95 -2.84 -1.76
C TRP A 123 13.90 -2.92 -0.55
N PHE A 124 13.66 -2.06 0.44
CA PHE A 124 14.47 -2.03 1.66
C PHE A 124 14.26 -3.29 2.50
N TYR A 125 13.02 -3.75 2.56
CA TYR A 125 12.67 -4.97 3.30
C TYR A 125 13.08 -6.22 2.54
N SER A 126 13.04 -6.20 1.21
CA SER A 126 13.51 -7.30 0.38
C SER A 126 14.97 -7.62 0.65
N PHE A 127 15.81 -6.62 0.86
CA PHE A 127 17.22 -6.81 1.16
C PHE A 127 17.41 -7.47 2.53
N LYS A 128 16.66 -7.03 3.53
CA LYS A 128 16.69 -7.64 4.86
C LYS A 128 16.15 -9.06 4.85
N LEU A 129 15.09 -9.29 4.07
CA LEU A 129 14.50 -10.63 3.92
C LEU A 129 15.45 -11.59 3.22
N PHE A 130 16.16 -11.11 2.23
CA PHE A 130 17.18 -11.91 1.54
C PHE A 130 18.30 -12.31 2.49
N SER A 131 18.68 -11.40 3.39
CA SER A 131 19.69 -11.68 4.41
C SER A 131 19.22 -12.73 5.41
N ILE A 132 17.93 -12.76 5.75
CA ILE A 132 17.36 -13.75 6.65
C ILE A 132 17.27 -15.11 5.96
N CYS A 133 16.97 -15.15 4.66
CA CYS A 133 16.88 -16.38 3.91
C CYS A 133 18.23 -17.00 3.55
N SER A 134 19.30 -16.21 3.51
CA SER A 134 20.65 -16.71 3.21
C SER A 134 21.36 -17.26 4.44
N LEU A 135 20.73 -17.25 5.57
CA LEU A 135 21.21 -17.90 6.78
C LEU A 135 20.62 -19.29 6.91
#